data_1e226df611e5f3babfc3cefb9cc1fb69
#
_entry.id   1e226df611e5f3babfc3cefb9cc1fb69
#
_cell.length_a   1.000
_cell.length_b   1.000
_cell.length_c   1.000
_cell.angle_alpha   90.00
_cell.angle_beta   90.00
_cell.angle_gamma   90.00
#
_symmetry.space_group_name_H-M   'P 1'
#
loop_
_entity.id
_entity.type
_entity.pdbx_description
1 polymer ?
#
loop_
_entity_poly.entity_id
_entity_poly.type
_entity_poly.pdbx_seq_one_letter_code
_entity_poly.pdbx_strand_id
1 'polypeptide(L)'
;MRTIAIMNQKGGVGKTTTSVNLAAALARRGKRVLLIDMDPQAHASLYLGMEAKTGEPSVYDVMTGDAAVGAVCRQAAERLWVVPSHLDLAGAEVELAGEIGRERILRGKLGLEQTAPDGAPYDYQIIDCPPSLGVLTINALTAAREIIIPLQPHFLALHGLGKLLQTIKLVVTRLDHPELRLSGVVFCLYDAGTTLAREVSNDIRRFFADEKERDPNSPWADAEIYRTKIRRNIRLAEAPSYGESIFDYDPKSNGADDYADLAAEVDGCKREFAARNKAKNTLRKERVPSEKTAAGSAAPAETAPAAEHSAEKTAADESAPVYFAPNPLSMEID
;
A
#
# COMPACT_ATOMS: atom_id res chain seq x y z
N MET A 1 7.08 13.63 7.65
CA MET A 1 6.11 12.55 7.89
C MET A 1 6.11 11.60 6.71
N ARG A 2 6.13 10.28 6.95
CA ARG A 2 6.01 9.23 5.94
C ARG A 2 4.67 8.51 6.13
N THR A 3 3.90 8.35 5.07
CA THR A 3 2.63 7.60 5.09
C THR A 3 2.81 6.33 4.29
N ILE A 4 2.72 5.18 4.96
CA ILE A 4 3.07 3.86 4.43
C ILE A 4 1.85 2.94 4.50
N ALA A 5 1.41 2.41 3.37
CA ALA A 5 0.39 1.36 3.32
C ALA A 5 1.06 -0.02 3.37
N ILE A 6 0.60 -0.88 4.26
CA ILE A 6 1.03 -2.27 4.35
C ILE A 6 -0.03 -3.13 3.68
N MET A 7 0.29 -3.68 2.51
CA MET A 7 -0.72 -4.37 1.71
C MET A 7 -0.25 -5.66 1.06
N ASN A 8 -1.16 -6.60 0.93
CA ASN A 8 -1.08 -7.79 0.08
C ASN A 8 -2.48 -8.39 -0.07
N GLN A 9 -2.83 -8.83 -1.28
CA GLN A 9 -4.13 -9.47 -1.55
C GLN A 9 -4.31 -10.82 -0.87
N LYS A 10 -3.21 -11.51 -0.57
CA LYS A 10 -3.26 -12.80 0.08
C LYS A 10 -3.49 -12.64 1.59
N GLY A 11 -4.48 -13.35 2.12
CA GLY A 11 -4.68 -13.50 3.57
C GLY A 11 -3.54 -14.26 4.24
N GLY A 12 -3.28 -13.98 5.52
CA GLY A 12 -2.33 -14.73 6.34
C GLY A 12 -0.84 -14.57 6.00
N VAL A 13 -0.45 -13.58 5.18
CA VAL A 13 0.97 -13.33 4.84
C VAL A 13 1.70 -12.45 5.86
N GLY A 14 1.01 -12.01 6.90
CA GLY A 14 1.59 -11.17 7.96
C GLY A 14 1.43 -9.66 7.73
N LYS A 15 0.39 -9.19 7.01
CA LYS A 15 0.09 -7.75 6.86
C LYS A 15 -0.07 -7.08 8.22
N THR A 16 -1.10 -7.43 8.94
CA THR A 16 -1.43 -6.87 10.25
C THR A 16 -0.29 -7.05 11.26
N THR A 17 0.33 -8.23 11.29
CA THR A 17 1.51 -8.48 12.14
C THR A 17 2.65 -7.51 11.81
N THR A 18 2.85 -7.21 10.52
CA THR A 18 3.88 -6.25 10.09
C THR A 18 3.46 -4.82 10.42
N SER A 19 2.21 -4.43 10.17
CA SER A 19 1.69 -3.09 10.47
C SER A 19 1.87 -2.75 11.95
N VAL A 20 1.43 -3.65 12.84
CA VAL A 20 1.50 -3.46 14.29
C VAL A 20 2.94 -3.44 14.79
N ASN A 21 3.72 -4.47 14.44
CA ASN A 21 5.06 -4.60 15.03
C ASN A 21 6.08 -3.64 14.41
N LEU A 22 5.91 -3.24 13.14
CA LEU A 22 6.70 -2.15 12.57
C LEU A 22 6.36 -0.82 13.25
N ALA A 23 5.07 -0.52 13.49
CA ALA A 23 4.64 0.68 14.21
C ALA A 23 5.22 0.72 15.62
N ALA A 24 5.09 -0.37 16.37
CA ALA A 24 5.66 -0.49 17.72
C ALA A 24 7.19 -0.36 17.73
N ALA A 25 7.88 -0.99 16.78
CA ALA A 25 9.33 -0.88 16.64
C ALA A 25 9.80 0.57 16.35
N LEU A 26 9.11 1.27 15.46
CA LEU A 26 9.39 2.68 15.16
C LEU A 26 9.14 3.58 16.37
N ALA A 27 8.03 3.33 17.12
CA ALA A 27 7.74 4.06 18.35
C ALA A 27 8.84 3.87 19.41
N ARG A 28 9.31 2.64 19.60
CA ARG A 28 10.44 2.32 20.51
C ARG A 28 11.78 2.95 20.06
N ARG A 29 11.90 3.29 18.77
CA ARG A 29 13.02 4.09 18.24
C ARG A 29 12.84 5.59 18.42
N GLY A 30 11.82 6.01 19.17
CA GLY A 30 11.53 7.41 19.48
C GLY A 30 10.73 8.14 18.40
N LYS A 31 10.18 7.44 17.40
CA LYS A 31 9.32 8.05 16.37
C LYS A 31 7.89 8.18 16.86
N ARG A 32 7.18 9.22 16.42
CA ARG A 32 5.74 9.36 16.62
C ARG A 32 4.99 8.66 15.51
N VAL A 33 4.24 7.63 15.84
CA VAL A 33 3.61 6.73 14.87
C VAL A 33 2.10 6.71 15.06
N LEU A 34 1.36 6.92 13.97
CA LEU A 34 -0.07 6.67 13.88
C LEU A 34 -0.29 5.39 13.08
N LEU A 35 -0.91 4.40 13.67
CA LEU A 35 -1.40 3.20 13.00
C LEU A 35 -2.88 3.37 12.68
N ILE A 36 -3.26 3.18 11.41
CA ILE A 36 -4.65 3.24 10.95
C ILE A 36 -5.06 1.84 10.52
N ASP A 37 -6.05 1.28 11.18
CA ASP A 37 -6.61 -0.03 10.84
C ASP A 37 -7.74 0.14 9.83
N MET A 38 -7.50 -0.25 8.57
CA MET A 38 -8.48 -0.15 7.47
C MET A 38 -9.11 -1.50 7.13
N ASP A 39 -8.84 -2.55 7.91
CA ASP A 39 -9.49 -3.85 7.74
C ASP A 39 -10.75 -3.92 8.61
N PRO A 40 -11.94 -4.20 8.03
CA PRO A 40 -13.17 -4.41 8.80
C PRO A 40 -13.08 -5.53 9.86
N GLN A 41 -12.12 -6.45 9.71
CA GLN A 41 -11.86 -7.47 10.72
C GLN A 41 -11.19 -6.93 11.98
N ALA A 42 -10.74 -5.66 11.98
CA ALA A 42 -10.16 -4.94 13.11
C ALA A 42 -8.97 -5.67 13.80
N HIS A 43 -8.23 -6.47 13.03
CA HIS A 43 -7.16 -7.29 13.60
C HIS A 43 -5.98 -6.46 14.12
N ALA A 44 -5.67 -5.29 13.54
CA ALA A 44 -4.60 -4.44 14.07
C ALA A 44 -5.03 -3.77 15.38
N SER A 45 -6.31 -3.41 15.48
CA SER A 45 -6.92 -2.88 16.69
C SER A 45 -6.94 -3.93 17.81
N LEU A 46 -7.40 -5.14 17.50
CA LEU A 46 -7.38 -6.30 18.43
C LEU A 46 -5.97 -6.60 18.92
N TYR A 47 -5.01 -6.62 17.99
CA TYR A 47 -3.61 -6.93 18.29
C TYR A 47 -3.01 -6.02 19.38
N LEU A 48 -3.48 -4.79 19.51
CA LEU A 48 -3.01 -3.81 20.48
C LEU A 48 -4.01 -3.56 21.63
N GLY A 49 -5.07 -4.37 21.74
CA GLY A 49 -6.11 -4.18 22.76
C GLY A 49 -6.88 -2.86 22.60
N MET A 50 -6.94 -2.30 21.38
CA MET A 50 -7.54 -1.00 21.07
C MET A 50 -8.84 -1.13 20.28
N GLU A 51 -9.52 -2.26 20.33
CA GLU A 51 -10.78 -2.46 19.62
C GLU A 51 -11.83 -1.40 19.94
N ALA A 52 -12.51 -0.93 18.92
CA ALA A 52 -13.70 -0.11 19.13
C ALA A 52 -14.89 -1.03 19.45
N LYS A 53 -15.61 -0.72 20.53
CA LYS A 53 -16.87 -1.39 20.85
C LYS A 53 -18.00 -0.81 20.02
N THR A 54 -19.10 -1.54 19.91
CA THR A 54 -20.31 -1.04 19.22
C THR A 54 -20.73 0.33 19.76
N GLY A 55 -20.82 1.31 18.86
CA GLY A 55 -21.17 2.68 19.19
C GLY A 55 -20.00 3.57 19.65
N GLU A 56 -18.79 3.02 19.73
CA GLU A 56 -17.58 3.83 19.95
C GLU A 56 -17.01 4.30 18.60
N PRO A 57 -16.45 5.53 18.55
CA PRO A 57 -15.84 6.04 17.33
C PRO A 57 -14.71 5.14 16.80
N SER A 58 -14.70 4.92 15.49
CA SER A 58 -13.77 4.09 14.75
C SER A 58 -13.38 4.72 13.41
N VAL A 59 -12.53 4.08 12.63
CA VAL A 59 -12.20 4.52 11.27
C VAL A 59 -13.44 4.55 10.35
N TYR A 60 -14.52 3.82 10.68
CA TYR A 60 -15.79 3.90 9.98
C TYR A 60 -16.35 5.32 10.01
N ASP A 61 -16.36 5.98 11.18
CA ASP A 61 -16.87 7.36 11.34
C ASP A 61 -15.98 8.38 10.62
N VAL A 62 -14.70 8.08 10.46
CA VAL A 62 -13.78 8.89 9.66
C VAL A 62 -14.09 8.76 8.18
N MET A 63 -14.43 7.56 7.71
CA MET A 63 -14.67 7.26 6.30
C MET A 63 -16.05 7.66 5.81
N THR A 64 -17.09 7.49 6.62
CA THR A 64 -18.49 7.72 6.23
C THR A 64 -19.07 9.03 6.78
N GLY A 65 -18.42 9.60 7.80
CA GLY A 65 -18.90 10.80 8.50
C GLY A 65 -17.88 11.93 8.50
N ASP A 66 -18.13 12.88 9.41
CA ASP A 66 -17.29 14.07 9.58
C ASP A 66 -16.24 13.93 10.68
N ALA A 67 -16.09 12.74 11.27
CA ALA A 67 -15.14 12.54 12.35
C ALA A 67 -13.71 12.86 11.89
N ALA A 68 -13.02 13.66 12.70
CA ALA A 68 -11.59 13.88 12.53
C ALA A 68 -10.80 12.66 13.02
N VAL A 69 -9.67 12.37 12.37
CA VAL A 69 -8.80 11.27 12.76
C VAL A 69 -8.37 11.37 14.23
N GLY A 70 -8.02 12.58 14.69
CA GLY A 70 -7.60 12.83 16.08
C GLY A 70 -8.71 12.58 17.12
N ALA A 71 -9.98 12.76 16.73
CA ALA A 71 -11.11 12.50 17.64
C ALA A 71 -11.36 11.00 17.87
N VAL A 72 -10.93 10.16 16.93
CA VAL A 72 -11.07 8.68 16.98
C VAL A 72 -9.80 8.01 17.51
N CYS A 73 -8.68 8.70 17.42
CA CYS A 73 -7.36 8.20 17.75
C CYS A 73 -7.23 7.84 19.24
N ARG A 74 -6.61 6.69 19.53
CA ARG A 74 -6.33 6.19 20.88
C ARG A 74 -4.83 5.94 21.05
N GLN A 75 -4.30 6.26 22.23
CA GLN A 75 -2.90 5.97 22.53
C GLN A 75 -2.75 4.50 22.96
N ALA A 76 -2.02 3.72 22.17
CA ALA A 76 -1.76 2.31 22.46
C ALA A 76 -0.48 2.09 23.28
N ALA A 77 0.55 2.92 23.04
CA ALA A 77 1.81 2.88 23.78
C ALA A 77 2.48 4.27 23.74
N GLU A 78 3.62 4.41 24.39
CA GLU A 78 4.41 5.62 24.27
C GLU A 78 4.76 5.88 22.77
N ARG A 79 4.40 7.06 22.28
CA ARG A 79 4.60 7.48 20.86
C ARG A 79 3.91 6.63 19.80
N LEU A 80 2.96 5.78 20.20
CA LEU A 80 2.15 4.96 19.31
C LEU A 80 0.67 5.24 19.54
N TRP A 81 -0.01 5.70 18.49
CA TRP A 81 -1.45 5.93 18.47
C TRP A 81 -2.10 5.03 17.42
N VAL A 82 -3.35 4.67 17.65
CA VAL A 82 -4.15 3.81 16.76
C VAL A 82 -5.47 4.48 16.45
N VAL A 83 -5.85 4.50 15.18
CA VAL A 83 -7.21 4.71 14.72
C VAL A 83 -7.83 3.32 14.58
N PRO A 84 -8.72 2.92 15.52
CA PRO A 84 -9.24 1.56 15.52
C PRO A 84 -10.25 1.32 14.41
N SER A 85 -10.32 0.09 13.93
CA SER A 85 -11.38 -0.39 13.04
C SER A 85 -12.54 -0.98 13.83
N HIS A 86 -13.67 -1.17 13.14
CA HIS A 86 -14.84 -1.90 13.61
C HIS A 86 -15.48 -2.65 12.44
N LEU A 87 -16.26 -3.69 12.74
CA LEU A 87 -16.95 -4.49 11.72
C LEU A 87 -17.86 -3.65 10.81
N ASP A 88 -18.43 -2.56 11.32
CA ASP A 88 -19.26 -1.62 10.56
C ASP A 88 -18.53 -1.03 9.33
N LEU A 89 -17.22 -0.98 9.36
CA LEU A 89 -16.40 -0.55 8.21
C LEU A 89 -16.68 -1.38 6.94
N ALA A 90 -17.16 -2.61 7.08
CA ALA A 90 -17.59 -3.41 5.92
C ALA A 90 -18.77 -2.76 5.18
N GLY A 91 -19.64 -2.03 5.89
CA GLY A 91 -20.74 -1.27 5.32
C GLY A 91 -20.30 -0.05 4.54
N ALA A 92 -19.18 0.55 4.89
CA ALA A 92 -18.65 1.74 4.25
C ALA A 92 -18.43 1.56 2.73
N GLU A 93 -18.08 0.35 2.26
CA GLU A 93 -17.92 0.10 0.83
C GLU A 93 -19.23 0.29 0.04
N VAL A 94 -20.36 -0.03 0.65
CA VAL A 94 -21.70 0.14 0.05
C VAL A 94 -22.16 1.60 0.18
N GLU A 95 -22.00 2.20 1.35
CA GLU A 95 -22.40 3.57 1.62
C GLU A 95 -21.66 4.58 0.74
N LEU A 96 -20.36 4.37 0.55
CA LEU A 96 -19.52 5.22 -0.28
C LEU A 96 -19.68 4.97 -1.80
N ALA A 97 -20.46 3.96 -2.21
CA ALA A 97 -20.55 3.58 -3.62
C ALA A 97 -21.03 4.72 -4.53
N GLY A 98 -21.89 5.61 -4.02
CA GLY A 98 -22.42 6.77 -4.73
C GLY A 98 -21.62 8.07 -4.55
N GLU A 99 -20.64 8.10 -3.67
CA GLU A 99 -19.94 9.33 -3.30
C GLU A 99 -18.87 9.72 -4.33
N ILE A 100 -18.88 10.99 -4.72
CA ILE A 100 -17.86 11.55 -5.64
C ILE A 100 -16.54 11.74 -4.86
N GLY A 101 -15.46 11.21 -5.39
CA GLY A 101 -14.15 11.31 -4.74
C GLY A 101 -13.95 10.35 -3.58
N ARG A 102 -14.82 9.34 -3.46
CA ARG A 102 -14.76 8.28 -2.43
C ARG A 102 -13.40 7.62 -2.29
N GLU A 103 -12.59 7.62 -3.33
CA GLU A 103 -11.25 7.03 -3.35
C GLU A 103 -10.22 7.87 -2.58
N ARG A 104 -10.56 9.11 -2.17
CA ARG A 104 -9.64 10.08 -1.57
C ARG A 104 -10.06 10.59 -0.19
N ILE A 105 -11.08 10.02 0.41
CA ILE A 105 -11.62 10.45 1.71
C ILE A 105 -10.52 10.38 2.77
N LEU A 106 -9.87 9.22 2.92
CA LEU A 106 -8.81 9.03 3.91
C LEU A 106 -7.62 10.00 3.65
N ARG A 107 -7.25 10.23 2.40
CA ARG A 107 -6.22 11.22 2.05
C ARG A 107 -6.56 12.62 2.55
N GLY A 108 -7.80 13.05 2.37
CA GLY A 108 -8.29 14.35 2.85
C GLY A 108 -8.22 14.44 4.37
N LYS A 109 -8.74 13.44 5.07
CA LYS A 109 -8.77 13.39 6.53
C LYS A 109 -7.36 13.34 7.14
N LEU A 110 -6.45 12.51 6.63
CA LEU A 110 -5.06 12.44 7.10
C LEU A 110 -4.24 13.68 6.72
N GLY A 111 -4.59 14.36 5.63
CA GLY A 111 -3.95 15.63 5.24
C GLY A 111 -4.20 16.76 6.26
N LEU A 112 -5.32 16.71 6.97
CA LEU A 112 -5.68 17.66 8.02
C LEU A 112 -5.10 17.27 9.40
N GLU A 113 -4.76 15.99 9.60
CA GLU A 113 -4.29 15.44 10.88
C GLU A 113 -2.81 15.06 10.80
N GLN A 114 -1.95 16.02 11.06
CA GLN A 114 -0.49 15.82 10.98
C GLN A 114 0.20 15.78 12.35
N THR A 115 -0.55 16.03 13.42
CA THR A 115 -0.04 16.10 14.78
C THR A 115 -0.72 15.05 15.67
N ALA A 116 0.07 14.49 16.57
CA ALA A 116 -0.45 13.61 17.62
C ALA A 116 -1.26 14.41 18.67
N PRO A 117 -2.07 13.76 19.49
CA PRO A 117 -2.83 14.41 20.56
C PRO A 117 -1.97 15.22 21.56
N ASP A 118 -0.69 14.92 21.64
CA ASP A 118 0.29 15.68 22.43
C ASP A 118 0.82 16.96 21.73
N GLY A 119 0.26 17.31 20.56
CA GLY A 119 0.58 18.52 19.80
C GLY A 119 1.84 18.43 18.93
N ALA A 120 2.58 17.34 18.95
CA ALA A 120 3.77 17.19 18.13
C ALA A 120 3.50 16.42 16.82
N PRO A 121 4.22 16.70 15.73
CA PRO A 121 3.97 16.06 14.44
C PRO A 121 4.28 14.56 14.47
N TYR A 122 3.49 13.78 13.71
CA TYR A 122 3.81 12.40 13.44
C TYR A 122 5.04 12.28 12.54
N ASP A 123 5.89 11.30 12.82
CA ASP A 123 6.98 10.90 11.91
C ASP A 123 6.47 9.91 10.86
N TYR A 124 5.56 9.02 11.28
CA TYR A 124 5.01 7.94 10.46
C TYR A 124 3.50 7.83 10.63
N GLN A 125 2.83 7.57 9.51
CA GLN A 125 1.47 7.03 9.48
C GLN A 125 1.55 5.67 8.78
N ILE A 126 1.13 4.61 9.44
CA ILE A 126 1.10 3.24 8.91
C ILE A 126 -0.36 2.84 8.73
N ILE A 127 -0.71 2.38 7.53
CA ILE A 127 -2.08 1.99 7.19
C ILE A 127 -2.10 0.47 7.00
N ASP A 128 -2.79 -0.25 7.87
CA ASP A 128 -3.05 -1.68 7.69
C ASP A 128 -4.20 -1.88 6.71
N CYS A 129 -3.95 -2.56 5.60
CA CYS A 129 -4.92 -2.72 4.52
C CYS A 129 -5.62 -4.07 4.58
N PRO A 130 -6.94 -4.13 4.25
CA PRO A 130 -7.64 -5.40 4.07
C PRO A 130 -7.05 -6.21 2.90
N PRO A 131 -7.35 -7.52 2.81
CA PRO A 131 -6.89 -8.34 1.69
C PRO A 131 -7.64 -8.08 0.38
N SER A 132 -8.79 -7.40 0.43
CA SER A 132 -9.59 -7.03 -0.73
C SER A 132 -8.96 -5.85 -1.49
N LEU A 133 -9.33 -5.67 -2.76
CA LEU A 133 -9.00 -4.48 -3.57
C LEU A 133 -10.23 -3.55 -3.71
N GLY A 134 -11.01 -3.42 -2.65
CA GLY A 134 -12.17 -2.54 -2.58
C GLY A 134 -11.81 -1.07 -2.37
N VAL A 135 -12.84 -0.24 -2.13
CA VAL A 135 -12.69 1.20 -1.92
C VAL A 135 -11.82 1.53 -0.71
N LEU A 136 -11.80 0.68 0.33
CA LEU A 136 -10.97 0.86 1.51
C LEU A 136 -9.48 0.76 1.16
N THR A 137 -9.08 -0.25 0.39
CA THR A 137 -7.69 -0.39 -0.06
C THR A 137 -7.29 0.75 -0.99
N ILE A 138 -8.18 1.20 -1.88
CA ILE A 138 -7.89 2.35 -2.75
C ILE A 138 -7.71 3.62 -1.92
N ASN A 139 -8.51 3.84 -0.87
CA ASN A 139 -8.33 4.95 0.08
C ASN A 139 -6.97 4.88 0.78
N ALA A 140 -6.56 3.71 1.24
CA ALA A 140 -5.23 3.53 1.83
C ALA A 140 -4.11 3.89 0.84
N LEU A 141 -4.21 3.44 -0.41
CA LEU A 141 -3.22 3.73 -1.45
C LEU A 141 -3.19 5.21 -1.87
N THR A 142 -4.34 5.87 -1.94
CA THR A 142 -4.39 7.30 -2.29
C THR A 142 -3.88 8.18 -1.16
N ALA A 143 -4.03 7.75 0.09
CA ALA A 143 -3.50 8.45 1.26
C ALA A 143 -2.00 8.21 1.46
N ALA A 144 -1.50 7.02 1.09
CA ALA A 144 -0.10 6.65 1.25
C ALA A 144 0.80 7.29 0.17
N ARG A 145 2.07 7.47 0.49
CA ARG A 145 3.13 7.76 -0.47
C ARG A 145 4.05 6.58 -0.70
N GLU A 146 4.04 5.64 0.22
CA GLU A 146 4.87 4.46 0.19
C GLU A 146 4.04 3.21 0.43
N ILE A 147 4.46 2.12 -0.18
CA ILE A 147 3.86 0.81 0.03
C ILE A 147 4.96 -0.14 0.50
N ILE A 148 4.66 -0.93 1.51
CA ILE A 148 5.46 -2.10 1.90
C ILE A 148 4.60 -3.33 1.68
N ILE A 149 5.16 -4.34 1.01
CA ILE A 149 4.48 -5.60 0.73
C ILE A 149 5.07 -6.70 1.60
N PRO A 150 4.39 -7.13 2.67
CA PRO A 150 4.70 -8.38 3.34
C PRO A 150 4.38 -9.55 2.41
N LEU A 151 5.33 -10.46 2.20
CA LEU A 151 5.20 -11.52 1.24
C LEU A 151 5.78 -12.82 1.80
N GLN A 152 4.96 -13.87 1.81
CA GLN A 152 5.44 -15.20 2.12
C GLN A 152 6.07 -15.82 0.85
N PRO A 153 7.34 -16.25 0.89
CA PRO A 153 8.00 -16.82 -0.29
C PRO A 153 7.51 -18.25 -0.54
N HIS A 154 6.51 -18.37 -1.40
CA HIS A 154 5.94 -19.64 -1.88
C HIS A 154 5.63 -19.56 -3.38
N PHE A 155 5.30 -20.67 -4.00
CA PHE A 155 5.16 -20.84 -5.46
C PHE A 155 4.31 -19.74 -6.15
N LEU A 156 3.19 -19.33 -5.55
CA LEU A 156 2.27 -18.34 -6.16
C LEU A 156 2.62 -16.88 -5.79
N ALA A 157 3.74 -16.63 -5.14
CA ALA A 157 4.08 -15.29 -4.65
C ALA A 157 4.24 -14.27 -5.78
N LEU A 158 4.91 -14.63 -6.87
CA LEU A 158 5.10 -13.76 -8.03
C LEU A 158 3.78 -13.42 -8.75
N HIS A 159 2.88 -14.40 -8.86
CA HIS A 159 1.58 -14.15 -9.51
C HIS A 159 0.74 -13.11 -8.73
N GLY A 160 0.67 -13.25 -7.40
CA GLY A 160 0.00 -12.28 -6.54
C GLY A 160 0.65 -10.89 -6.59
N LEU A 161 1.99 -10.85 -6.63
CA LEU A 161 2.75 -9.60 -6.74
C LEU A 161 2.42 -8.86 -8.04
N GLY A 162 2.36 -9.56 -9.19
CA GLY A 162 2.04 -8.94 -10.47
C GLY A 162 0.67 -8.23 -10.47
N LYS A 163 -0.36 -8.86 -9.92
CA LYS A 163 -1.69 -8.23 -9.77
C LYS A 163 -1.65 -6.99 -8.89
N LEU A 164 -0.90 -7.04 -7.81
CA LEU A 164 -0.74 -5.92 -6.89
C LEU A 164 -0.06 -4.72 -7.57
N LEU A 165 1.02 -4.96 -8.32
CA LEU A 165 1.71 -3.92 -9.08
C LEU A 165 0.81 -3.27 -10.14
N GLN A 166 -0.06 -4.06 -10.80
CA GLN A 166 -1.07 -3.51 -11.71
C GLN A 166 -2.03 -2.55 -10.98
N THR A 167 -2.47 -2.89 -9.77
CA THR A 167 -3.33 -2.01 -8.96
C THR A 167 -2.60 -0.72 -8.59
N ILE A 168 -1.34 -0.80 -8.15
CA ILE A 168 -0.51 0.38 -7.86
C ILE A 168 -0.42 1.28 -9.10
N LYS A 169 -0.16 0.70 -10.26
CA LYS A 169 -0.09 1.45 -11.53
C LYS A 169 -1.40 2.15 -11.84
N LEU A 170 -2.55 1.49 -11.62
CA LEU A 170 -3.86 2.09 -11.82
C LEU A 170 -4.10 3.27 -10.89
N VAL A 171 -3.76 3.18 -9.62
CA VAL A 171 -3.88 4.29 -8.67
C VAL A 171 -3.00 5.46 -9.09
N VAL A 172 -1.74 5.20 -9.45
CA VAL A 172 -0.81 6.25 -9.92
C VAL A 172 -1.33 6.96 -11.17
N THR A 173 -1.88 6.20 -12.14
CA THR A 173 -2.27 6.76 -13.44
C THR A 173 -3.69 7.29 -13.46
N ARG A 174 -4.65 6.58 -12.87
CA ARG A 174 -6.09 6.92 -12.96
C ARG A 174 -6.54 7.90 -11.88
N LEU A 175 -5.90 7.84 -10.71
CA LEU A 175 -6.22 8.74 -9.60
C LEU A 175 -5.19 9.88 -9.45
N ASP A 176 -4.35 10.10 -10.46
CA ASP A 176 -3.34 11.17 -10.50
C ASP A 176 -2.55 11.27 -9.18
N HIS A 177 -1.95 10.15 -8.79
CA HIS A 177 -1.14 10.06 -7.57
C HIS A 177 0.32 9.66 -7.87
N PRO A 178 1.10 10.52 -8.56
CA PRO A 178 2.45 10.19 -9.04
C PRO A 178 3.49 10.03 -7.92
N GLU A 179 3.13 10.37 -6.68
CA GLU A 179 4.02 10.23 -5.51
C GLU A 179 3.99 8.83 -4.90
N LEU A 180 2.95 8.03 -5.20
CA LEU A 180 2.83 6.68 -4.68
C LEU A 180 3.90 5.76 -5.26
N ARG A 181 4.65 5.07 -4.38
CA ARG A 181 5.73 4.15 -4.77
C ARG A 181 5.73 2.91 -3.91
N LEU A 182 6.15 1.82 -4.51
CA LEU A 182 6.55 0.65 -3.75
C LEU A 182 7.91 0.93 -3.09
N SER A 183 7.91 1.06 -1.76
CA SER A 183 9.13 1.23 -0.97
C SER A 183 9.91 -0.07 -0.88
N GLY A 184 9.21 -1.19 -0.63
CA GLY A 184 9.89 -2.46 -0.62
C GLY A 184 9.01 -3.68 -0.32
N VAL A 185 9.64 -4.83 -0.40
CA VAL A 185 9.05 -6.14 -0.08
C VAL A 185 9.78 -6.73 1.13
N VAL A 186 9.03 -7.15 2.14
CA VAL A 186 9.55 -7.88 3.30
C VAL A 186 9.10 -9.34 3.25
N PHE A 187 10.03 -10.27 3.33
CA PHE A 187 9.71 -11.68 3.41
C PHE A 187 9.25 -12.03 4.81
N CYS A 188 7.99 -12.49 4.93
CA CYS A 188 7.38 -12.93 6.17
C CYS A 188 7.18 -14.44 6.20
N LEU A 189 7.02 -15.00 7.42
CA LEU A 189 6.91 -16.44 7.64
C LEU A 189 8.06 -17.20 6.96
N TYR A 190 9.24 -16.57 6.96
CA TYR A 190 10.41 -17.06 6.23
C TYR A 190 11.00 -18.28 6.93
N ASP A 191 11.23 -19.34 6.14
CA ASP A 191 11.94 -20.53 6.57
C ASP A 191 13.26 -20.66 5.80
N ALA A 192 14.37 -20.32 6.46
CA ALA A 192 15.70 -20.35 5.86
C ALA A 192 16.18 -21.77 5.49
N GLY A 193 15.59 -22.80 6.12
CA GLY A 193 15.91 -24.21 5.86
C GLY A 193 15.38 -24.72 4.53
N THR A 194 14.41 -24.03 3.90
CA THR A 194 13.79 -24.50 2.67
C THR A 194 14.46 -23.95 1.41
N THR A 195 14.68 -24.84 0.44
CA THR A 195 15.19 -24.44 -0.91
C THR A 195 14.19 -23.56 -1.61
N LEU A 196 12.88 -23.87 -1.51
CA LEU A 196 11.81 -23.09 -2.11
C LEU A 196 11.83 -21.62 -1.68
N ALA A 197 11.97 -21.33 -0.38
CA ALA A 197 12.02 -19.95 0.09
C ALA A 197 13.21 -19.17 -0.50
N ARG A 198 14.35 -19.82 -0.69
CA ARG A 198 15.52 -19.20 -1.30
C ARG A 198 15.33 -18.94 -2.80
N GLU A 199 14.80 -19.92 -3.54
CA GLU A 199 14.53 -19.80 -4.97
C GLU A 199 13.51 -18.70 -5.24
N VAL A 200 12.34 -18.74 -4.61
CA VAL A 200 11.31 -17.70 -4.77
C VAL A 200 11.84 -16.32 -4.39
N SER A 201 12.64 -16.21 -3.32
CA SER A 201 13.26 -14.93 -2.95
C SER A 201 14.21 -14.40 -4.03
N ASN A 202 14.94 -15.27 -4.70
CA ASN A 202 15.84 -14.90 -5.80
C ASN A 202 15.06 -14.52 -7.06
N ASP A 203 13.99 -15.23 -7.37
CA ASP A 203 13.11 -14.91 -8.51
C ASP A 203 12.44 -13.55 -8.34
N ILE A 204 11.99 -13.20 -7.12
CA ILE A 204 11.46 -11.88 -6.83
C ILE A 204 12.52 -10.79 -6.99
N ARG A 205 13.77 -11.03 -6.58
CA ARG A 205 14.86 -10.07 -6.80
C ARG A 205 15.13 -9.86 -8.29
N ARG A 206 15.20 -10.95 -9.06
CA ARG A 206 15.37 -10.86 -10.53
C ARG A 206 14.20 -10.08 -11.15
N PHE A 207 12.98 -10.40 -10.79
CA PHE A 207 11.80 -9.71 -11.30
C PHE A 207 11.90 -8.19 -11.10
N PHE A 208 12.26 -7.70 -9.92
CA PHE A 208 12.42 -6.25 -9.70
C PHE A 208 13.62 -5.65 -10.42
N ALA A 209 14.71 -6.41 -10.61
CA ALA A 209 15.84 -5.96 -11.41
C ALA A 209 15.45 -5.79 -12.88
N ASP A 210 14.75 -6.77 -13.45
CA ASP A 210 14.26 -6.76 -14.84
C ASP A 210 13.22 -5.64 -15.06
N GLU A 211 12.30 -5.45 -14.10
CA GLU A 211 11.32 -4.37 -14.14
C GLU A 211 11.97 -2.98 -14.11
N LYS A 212 13.02 -2.80 -13.31
CA LYS A 212 13.76 -1.55 -13.24
C LYS A 212 14.47 -1.22 -14.55
N GLU A 213 15.02 -2.23 -15.22
CA GLU A 213 15.65 -2.05 -16.54
C GLU A 213 14.62 -1.75 -17.61
N ARG A 214 13.44 -2.43 -17.58
CA ARG A 214 12.37 -2.25 -18.55
C ARG A 214 11.66 -0.90 -18.44
N ASP A 215 11.33 -0.46 -17.20
CA ASP A 215 10.67 0.81 -16.92
C ASP A 215 11.27 1.51 -15.69
N PRO A 216 12.37 2.28 -15.85
CA PRO A 216 13.02 2.99 -14.75
C PRO A 216 12.13 4.04 -14.06
N ASN A 217 10.99 4.38 -14.64
CA ASN A 217 10.05 5.34 -14.09
C ASN A 217 8.82 4.67 -13.44
N SER A 218 8.74 3.35 -13.45
CA SER A 218 7.63 2.65 -12.80
C SER A 218 7.56 2.98 -11.31
N PRO A 219 6.37 2.89 -10.69
CA PRO A 219 6.20 3.16 -9.25
C PRO A 219 7.01 2.21 -8.35
N TRP A 220 7.55 1.14 -8.90
CA TRP A 220 8.35 0.12 -8.21
C TRP A 220 9.80 0.03 -8.67
N ALA A 221 10.26 0.92 -9.57
CA ALA A 221 11.63 0.88 -10.07
C ALA A 221 12.70 0.97 -8.97
N ASP A 222 12.39 1.66 -7.88
CA ASP A 222 13.27 1.81 -6.73
C ASP A 222 12.84 0.93 -5.54
N ALA A 223 12.01 -0.11 -5.78
CA ALA A 223 11.58 -1.01 -4.72
C ALA A 223 12.75 -1.80 -4.14
N GLU A 224 12.84 -1.84 -2.84
CA GLU A 224 13.87 -2.62 -2.13
C GLU A 224 13.32 -3.99 -1.71
N ILE A 225 14.15 -5.00 -1.81
CA ILE A 225 13.89 -6.24 -1.07
C ILE A 225 14.64 -6.11 0.24
N TYR A 226 13.91 -5.88 1.33
CA TYR A 226 14.52 -5.72 2.65
C TYR A 226 15.43 -6.89 2.98
N ARG A 227 16.56 -6.60 3.63
CA ARG A 227 17.52 -7.63 4.06
C ARG A 227 16.93 -8.45 5.19
N THR A 228 16.21 -7.75 6.07
CA THR A 228 15.48 -8.35 7.18
C THR A 228 14.38 -9.27 6.64
N LYS A 229 14.27 -10.42 7.26
CA LYS A 229 13.23 -11.42 6.98
C LYS A 229 12.52 -11.75 8.28
N ILE A 230 11.22 -11.68 8.28
CA ILE A 230 10.42 -12.05 9.45
C ILE A 230 10.31 -13.56 9.48
N ARG A 231 11.05 -14.18 10.37
CA ARG A 231 11.06 -15.64 10.54
C ARG A 231 9.72 -16.13 11.07
N ARG A 232 9.39 -17.38 10.74
CA ARG A 232 8.24 -18.03 11.39
C ARG A 232 8.50 -18.08 12.90
N ASN A 233 7.60 -17.48 13.70
CA ASN A 233 7.76 -17.37 15.14
C ASN A 233 6.37 -17.50 15.81
N ILE A 234 6.25 -18.46 16.73
CA ILE A 234 4.99 -18.71 17.43
C ILE A 234 4.60 -17.53 18.33
N ARG A 235 5.58 -16.82 18.91
CA ARG A 235 5.33 -15.66 19.77
C ARG A 235 4.60 -14.53 19.03
N LEU A 236 4.88 -14.35 17.73
CA LEU A 236 4.14 -13.41 16.89
C LEU A 236 2.68 -13.81 16.65
N ALA A 237 2.37 -15.10 16.76
CA ALA A 237 1.00 -15.59 16.64
C ALA A 237 0.25 -15.55 17.97
N GLU A 238 0.96 -15.63 19.10
CA GLU A 238 0.40 -15.58 20.45
C GLU A 238 0.14 -14.15 20.93
N ALA A 239 1.03 -13.21 20.65
CA ALA A 239 0.99 -11.82 21.12
C ALA A 239 -0.39 -11.13 20.92
N PRO A 240 -1.10 -11.29 19.77
CA PRO A 240 -2.43 -10.70 19.60
C PRO A 240 -3.45 -11.14 20.65
N SER A 241 -3.34 -12.36 21.17
CA SER A 241 -4.27 -12.89 22.17
C SER A 241 -4.13 -12.20 23.54
N TYR A 242 -3.04 -11.45 23.73
CA TYR A 242 -2.78 -10.67 24.94
C TYR A 242 -2.98 -9.17 24.73
N GLY A 243 -3.32 -8.74 23.50
CA GLY A 243 -3.46 -7.32 23.17
C GLY A 243 -2.14 -6.56 23.19
N GLU A 244 -1.02 -7.23 22.93
CA GLU A 244 0.33 -6.70 23.07
C GLU A 244 1.15 -6.80 21.79
N SER A 245 2.03 -5.81 21.56
CA SER A 245 3.05 -5.96 20.53
C SER A 245 4.05 -7.06 20.91
N ILE A 246 4.81 -7.56 19.91
CA ILE A 246 5.85 -8.57 20.19
C ILE A 246 6.90 -8.05 21.20
N PHE A 247 7.11 -6.73 21.23
CA PHE A 247 8.08 -6.10 22.11
C PHE A 247 7.64 -6.04 23.56
N ASP A 248 6.34 -6.08 23.81
CA ASP A 248 5.75 -6.09 25.16
C ASP A 248 5.50 -7.53 25.59
N TYR A 249 5.05 -8.40 24.67
CA TYR A 249 4.76 -9.80 24.94
C TYR A 249 6.03 -10.66 25.14
N ASP A 250 6.97 -10.61 24.20
CA ASP A 250 8.25 -11.36 24.30
C ASP A 250 9.40 -10.57 23.63
N PRO A 251 9.97 -9.60 24.36
CA PRO A 251 11.01 -8.71 23.83
C PRO A 251 12.32 -9.41 23.45
N LYS A 252 12.50 -10.67 23.87
CA LYS A 252 13.71 -11.48 23.57
C LYS A 252 13.48 -12.47 22.44
N SER A 253 12.30 -12.47 21.84
CA SER A 253 11.98 -13.37 20.74
C SER A 253 12.67 -12.97 19.46
N ASN A 254 12.89 -13.95 18.58
CA ASN A 254 13.35 -13.67 17.22
C ASN A 254 12.41 -12.73 16.45
N GLY A 255 11.11 -12.72 16.79
CA GLY A 255 10.15 -11.81 16.18
C GLY A 255 10.40 -10.36 16.56
N ALA A 256 10.76 -10.10 17.82
CA ALA A 256 11.13 -8.76 18.27
C ALA A 256 12.41 -8.27 17.57
N ASP A 257 13.44 -9.12 17.47
CA ASP A 257 14.67 -8.79 16.76
C ASP A 257 14.39 -8.48 15.28
N ASP A 258 13.63 -9.34 14.59
CA ASP A 258 13.33 -9.18 13.18
C ASP A 258 12.59 -7.87 12.89
N TYR A 259 11.60 -7.49 13.72
CA TYR A 259 10.89 -6.22 13.53
C TYR A 259 11.71 -5.00 13.96
N ALA A 260 12.60 -5.12 14.94
CA ALA A 260 13.55 -4.06 15.28
C ALA A 260 14.49 -3.77 14.10
N ASP A 261 15.01 -4.82 13.47
CA ASP A 261 15.87 -4.72 12.30
C ASP A 261 15.11 -4.14 11.09
N LEU A 262 13.88 -4.59 10.83
CA LEU A 262 13.05 -4.04 9.76
C LEU A 262 12.78 -2.54 9.98
N ALA A 263 12.47 -2.14 11.21
CA ALA A 263 12.25 -0.73 11.53
C ALA A 263 13.52 0.11 11.32
N ALA A 264 14.70 -0.44 11.61
CA ALA A 264 15.97 0.23 11.32
C ALA A 264 16.19 0.43 9.81
N GLU A 265 15.91 -0.58 8.99
CA GLU A 265 15.99 -0.47 7.53
C GLU A 265 14.97 0.55 6.98
N VAL A 266 13.72 0.50 7.43
CA VAL A 266 12.66 1.42 7.00
C VAL A 266 12.99 2.87 7.38
N ASP A 267 13.51 3.10 8.59
CA ASP A 267 13.89 4.46 9.05
C ASP A 267 15.14 4.98 8.31
N GLY A 268 16.09 4.11 7.96
CA GLY A 268 17.29 4.46 7.22
C GLY A 268 17.04 4.90 5.78
N CYS A 269 16.08 4.33 5.08
CA CYS A 269 15.67 4.69 3.71
C CYS A 269 15.18 6.13 3.57
N LYS A 270 14.82 6.81 4.67
CA LYS A 270 14.29 8.19 4.68
C LYS A 270 15.22 9.21 3.98
N ARG A 271 16.54 9.08 4.12
CA ARG A 271 17.50 10.04 3.56
C ARG A 271 17.66 9.93 2.05
N GLU A 272 17.69 8.73 1.52
CA GLU A 272 17.85 8.49 0.09
C GLU A 272 16.59 8.84 -0.70
N PHE A 273 15.42 8.50 -0.16
CA PHE A 273 14.12 8.76 -0.78
C PHE A 273 13.84 10.27 -0.96
N ALA A 274 14.12 11.08 0.09
CA ALA A 274 13.95 12.53 0.02
C ALA A 274 14.88 13.17 -1.03
N ALA A 275 16.12 12.71 -1.13
CA ALA A 275 17.09 13.22 -2.09
C ALA A 275 16.70 12.89 -3.55
N ARG A 276 16.22 11.66 -3.81
CA ARG A 276 15.77 11.21 -5.14
C ARG A 276 14.50 11.95 -5.62
N ASN A 277 13.53 12.16 -4.72
CA ASN A 277 12.32 12.92 -5.06
C ASN A 277 12.60 14.39 -5.35
N LYS A 278 13.54 15.00 -4.64
CA LYS A 278 13.98 16.37 -4.92
C LYS A 278 14.64 16.47 -6.30
N ALA A 279 15.50 15.52 -6.64
CA ALA A 279 16.15 15.46 -7.96
C ALA A 279 15.15 15.24 -9.10
N LYS A 280 14.19 14.30 -8.93
CA LYS A 280 13.13 14.03 -9.94
C LYS A 280 12.21 15.24 -10.16
N ASN A 281 11.84 15.97 -9.10
CA ASN A 281 11.04 17.18 -9.20
C ASN A 281 11.79 18.34 -9.88
N THR A 282 13.08 18.44 -9.70
CA THR A 282 13.93 19.42 -10.41
C THR A 282 13.96 19.11 -11.90
N LEU A 283 14.21 17.87 -12.29
CA LEU A 283 14.23 17.44 -13.70
C LEU A 283 12.86 17.59 -14.39
N ARG A 284 11.75 17.43 -13.66
CA ARG A 284 10.40 17.64 -14.20
C ARG A 284 10.11 19.12 -14.44
N LYS A 285 10.58 20.01 -13.57
CA LYS A 285 10.47 21.48 -13.76
C LYS A 285 11.30 21.97 -14.93
N GLU A 286 12.45 21.37 -15.19
CA GLU A 286 13.33 21.70 -16.32
C GLU A 286 12.80 21.19 -17.67
N ARG A 287 11.94 20.16 -17.68
CA ARG A 287 11.33 19.59 -18.90
C ARG A 287 10.03 20.25 -19.35
N VAL A 288 9.47 21.22 -18.60
CA VAL A 288 8.34 22.02 -19.06
C VAL A 288 8.91 23.24 -19.81
N PRO A 289 8.83 23.29 -21.16
CA PRO A 289 9.20 24.47 -21.91
C PRO A 289 8.26 25.60 -21.50
N SER A 290 8.79 26.75 -21.23
CA SER A 290 8.01 27.97 -21.02
C SER A 290 7.36 28.39 -22.34
N GLU A 291 6.16 27.88 -22.62
CA GLU A 291 5.27 28.52 -23.60
C GLU A 291 4.70 29.79 -22.99
N LYS A 292 5.44 30.86 -23.08
CA LYS A 292 4.90 32.20 -22.99
C LYS A 292 5.60 33.08 -24.05
N THR A 293 4.74 33.71 -24.83
CA THR A 293 4.95 34.82 -25.79
C THR A 293 5.14 34.42 -27.26
N ALA A 294 4.00 34.39 -27.98
CA ALA A 294 3.86 35.09 -29.23
C ALA A 294 2.37 35.34 -29.48
N ALA A 295 1.85 36.43 -28.95
CA ALA A 295 0.64 37.05 -29.47
C ALA A 295 1.09 38.02 -30.55
N GLY A 296 0.54 37.90 -31.77
CA GLY A 296 0.84 38.82 -32.85
C GLY A 296 0.09 38.47 -34.15
N SER A 297 -1.14 39.00 -34.26
CA SER A 297 -1.81 39.58 -35.47
C SER A 297 -1.95 38.74 -36.76
N ALA A 298 -3.16 38.51 -37.15
CA ALA A 298 -3.87 39.01 -38.35
C ALA A 298 -4.85 37.96 -38.89
N ALA A 299 -6.09 38.37 -39.01
CA ALA A 299 -7.18 37.74 -39.76
C ALA A 299 -7.12 38.19 -41.25
N PRO A 300 -8.13 37.88 -42.13
CA PRO A 300 -9.05 36.75 -42.26
C PRO A 300 -9.25 36.30 -43.76
N ALA A 301 -10.25 35.40 -43.94
CA ALA A 301 -10.95 35.02 -45.19
C ALA A 301 -10.27 33.94 -46.05
N GLU A 302 -10.94 32.88 -46.57
CA GLU A 302 -12.20 32.80 -47.30
C GLU A 302 -12.58 31.33 -47.56
N THR A 303 -13.86 31.04 -47.42
CA THR A 303 -14.74 30.16 -48.19
C THR A 303 -14.36 28.73 -48.59
N ALA A 304 -15.32 27.85 -48.25
CA ALA A 304 -15.55 26.46 -48.69
C ALA A 304 -15.76 26.36 -50.23
N PRO A 305 -15.89 25.16 -50.86
CA PRO A 305 -16.97 24.22 -50.58
C PRO A 305 -16.65 22.70 -50.71
N ALA A 306 -17.68 21.92 -50.40
CA ALA A 306 -17.86 20.49 -50.33
C ALA A 306 -17.64 19.70 -51.64
N ALA A 307 -17.37 18.38 -51.50
CA ALA A 307 -17.88 17.23 -52.25
C ALA A 307 -17.29 15.94 -51.60
N GLU A 308 -18.06 15.06 -51.01
CA GLU A 308 -18.81 13.90 -51.48
C GLU A 308 -17.98 12.72 -52.04
N HIS A 309 -18.31 11.55 -51.41
CA HIS A 309 -18.16 10.16 -51.87
C HIS A 309 -16.77 9.52 -51.81
N SER A 310 -16.60 8.33 -51.37
CA SER A 310 -17.40 7.07 -51.35
C SER A 310 -16.72 6.01 -50.51
N ALA A 311 -17.50 5.06 -50.09
CA ALA A 311 -17.12 3.84 -49.39
C ALA A 311 -16.22 2.93 -50.22
N GLU A 312 -15.33 2.19 -49.52
CA GLU A 312 -15.13 0.78 -49.86
C GLU A 312 -14.46 -0.01 -48.71
N LYS A 313 -14.95 -1.22 -48.58
CA LYS A 313 -14.61 -2.30 -47.68
C LYS A 313 -13.26 -2.93 -47.99
N THR A 314 -12.64 -3.53 -47.00
CA THR A 314 -12.04 -4.89 -46.90
C THR A 314 -10.88 -4.80 -45.92
N ALA A 315 -10.54 -5.71 -45.13
CA ALA A 315 -10.76 -7.09 -44.79
C ALA A 315 -9.88 -7.40 -43.56
N ALA A 316 -10.39 -8.25 -42.74
CA ALA A 316 -9.79 -9.10 -41.76
C ALA A 316 -8.28 -9.28 -41.75
N ASP A 317 -7.68 -9.27 -40.55
CA ASP A 317 -6.52 -10.11 -40.27
C ASP A 317 -6.60 -10.72 -38.86
N GLU A 318 -6.16 -11.95 -38.83
CA GLU A 318 -6.44 -13.01 -37.93
C GLU A 318 -5.74 -12.89 -36.57
N SER A 319 -6.49 -13.10 -35.51
CA SER A 319 -5.98 -13.40 -34.17
C SER A 319 -5.64 -14.89 -34.06
N ALA A 320 -4.40 -15.22 -33.75
CA ALA A 320 -3.96 -16.56 -33.42
C ALA A 320 -4.53 -17.02 -32.08
N PRO A 321 -4.95 -18.28 -31.96
CA PRO A 321 -5.54 -18.80 -30.73
C PRO A 321 -4.47 -19.21 -29.72
N VAL A 322 -4.68 -18.79 -28.47
CA VAL A 322 -3.95 -19.29 -27.31
C VAL A 322 -4.49 -20.69 -26.95
N TYR A 323 -3.64 -21.68 -27.07
CA TYR A 323 -3.92 -23.05 -26.65
C TYR A 323 -4.07 -23.14 -25.14
N PHE A 324 -5.25 -23.51 -24.67
CA PHE A 324 -5.47 -24.06 -23.33
C PHE A 324 -5.40 -25.59 -23.40
N ALA A 325 -4.45 -26.18 -22.71
CA ALA A 325 -4.42 -27.60 -22.44
C ALA A 325 -5.48 -27.97 -21.39
N PRO A 326 -6.23 -29.06 -21.56
CA PRO A 326 -7.27 -29.45 -20.60
C PRO A 326 -6.66 -30.10 -19.35
N ASN A 327 -7.19 -29.77 -18.21
CA ASN A 327 -6.90 -30.37 -16.91
C ASN A 327 -7.67 -31.69 -16.78
N PRO A 328 -7.04 -32.84 -16.57
CA PRO A 328 -7.72 -34.04 -16.21
C PRO A 328 -7.76 -34.16 -14.69
N LEU A 329 -8.93 -34.12 -14.10
CA LEU A 329 -9.28 -34.84 -12.86
C LEU A 329 -10.70 -34.43 -12.41
N SER A 330 -11.69 -34.99 -13.05
CA SER A 330 -12.99 -35.29 -12.44
C SER A 330 -12.88 -36.65 -11.78
N MET A 331 -12.92 -36.72 -10.49
CA MET A 331 -13.26 -37.94 -9.75
C MET A 331 -14.52 -37.67 -8.96
N GLU A 332 -15.58 -38.37 -9.39
CA GLU A 332 -16.79 -38.61 -8.65
C GLU A 332 -16.46 -39.28 -7.30
N ILE A 333 -17.16 -38.86 -6.27
CA ILE A 333 -17.31 -39.67 -5.05
C ILE A 333 -18.81 -39.66 -4.72
N ASP A 334 -19.36 -40.87 -4.62
CA ASP A 334 -20.67 -41.21 -4.10
C ASP A 334 -20.98 -40.65 -2.71
#